data_19d086bc8c780986d363cb6801968560
#
_entry.id   19d086bc8c780986d363cb6801968560
#
_cell.length_a   1.000
_cell.length_b   1.000
_cell.length_c   1.000
_cell.angle_alpha   90.00
_cell.angle_beta   90.00
_cell.angle_gamma   90.00
#
_symmetry.space_group_name_H-M   'P 1'
#
loop_
_entity.id
_entity.type
_entity.pdbx_description
1 polymer ?
#
loop_
_entity_poly.entity_id
_entity_poly.type
_entity_poly.pdbx_seq_one_letter_code
_entity_poly.pdbx_strand_id
1 'polypeptide(L)'
;MSMLELRGDTIAAVATPNAVGGISVVRISGPDALQTADRIFRTVSGRPLASYKGYTAAYGHILRDGETLDDGIATVFKAPHSYTGEDVVEISCHGGLLVTRDVLRAVLREGARLAGPGEFTRRAFLNGKLSLTQAEAVADLIGASSEQSVRAARSAMDGALYRKIHGITEDLLGVSAHLAAYIDYPEEDVEEVTGPELLEKCRESLSALRSLLQNFDRGRLMREGADTVIVGKPNVGKSTLMNLLSGCDRSIVTDIPGTTRDIVEETVNLGDVVLRLADTAGIRDTENLVERIGVDIALGRLQKAELAIAVFDLSEPLSAEDGRILQELSEREIPTVAVLNKNDLPPVWEPSVISARFPHTLTLSAGGSEADQESALSALNREIASLLSLSGFDPNEAMLANERQRACAAEAADLLSDVCGTIEAGYTLDAVDVALESALSALFRLTGEKVSDRVVDEVFEKFCVGK
;
A
#
# COMPACT_ATOMS: atom_id res chain seq x y z
N MET A 1 -6.06 -24.59 -6.50
CA MET A 1 -7.53 -24.70 -6.72
C MET A 1 -7.88 -23.83 -7.91
N SER A 2 -8.56 -24.34 -8.93
CA SER A 2 -8.91 -23.56 -10.11
C SER A 2 -9.99 -22.50 -9.77
N MET A 3 -10.07 -21.42 -10.59
CA MET A 3 -11.13 -20.38 -10.43
C MET A 3 -12.55 -20.96 -10.39
N LEU A 4 -12.79 -22.11 -11.01
CA LEU A 4 -14.08 -22.79 -11.04
C LEU A 4 -14.43 -23.53 -9.72
N GLU A 5 -13.41 -24.02 -8.99
CA GLU A 5 -13.63 -24.73 -7.72
C GLU A 5 -13.97 -23.79 -6.55
N LEU A 6 -13.63 -22.50 -6.66
CA LEU A 6 -13.88 -21.48 -5.63
C LEU A 6 -15.32 -20.92 -5.63
N ARG A 7 -16.10 -21.17 -6.68
CA ARG A 7 -17.44 -20.58 -6.84
C ARG A 7 -18.59 -21.38 -6.20
N GLY A 8 -18.32 -22.51 -5.57
CA GLY A 8 -19.37 -23.44 -5.13
C GLY A 8 -19.46 -23.69 -3.62
N ASP A 9 -18.52 -23.18 -2.82
CA ASP A 9 -18.46 -23.46 -1.39
C ASP A 9 -18.72 -22.23 -0.51
N THR A 10 -19.16 -22.49 0.72
CA THR A 10 -19.33 -21.45 1.74
C THR A 10 -18.08 -21.38 2.60
N ILE A 11 -17.54 -20.17 2.79
CA ILE A 11 -16.34 -19.90 3.58
C ILE A 11 -16.67 -19.12 4.84
N ALA A 12 -15.81 -19.26 5.84
CA ALA A 12 -15.89 -18.46 7.06
C ALA A 12 -14.50 -18.14 7.63
N ALA A 13 -14.39 -16.97 8.24
CA ALA A 13 -13.22 -16.57 9.00
C ALA A 13 -13.55 -15.51 10.06
N VAL A 14 -12.64 -15.31 11.01
CA VAL A 14 -12.67 -14.16 11.91
C VAL A 14 -12.25 -12.93 11.11
N ALA A 15 -13.07 -11.90 11.10
CA ALA A 15 -12.86 -10.64 10.35
C ALA A 15 -12.24 -9.52 11.21
N THR A 16 -12.11 -9.72 12.52
CA THR A 16 -11.46 -8.80 13.46
C THR A 16 -10.05 -9.28 13.81
N PRO A 17 -9.17 -8.38 14.32
CA PRO A 17 -7.84 -8.78 14.78
C PRO A 17 -7.90 -9.94 15.80
N ASN A 18 -6.91 -10.83 15.80
CA ASN A 18 -6.79 -11.93 16.75
C ASN A 18 -6.22 -11.42 18.10
N ALA A 19 -7.01 -10.58 18.77
CA ALA A 19 -6.67 -9.96 20.05
C ALA A 19 -7.91 -9.92 20.96
N VAL A 20 -7.70 -9.77 22.27
CA VAL A 20 -8.79 -9.60 23.23
C VAL A 20 -9.39 -8.21 23.04
N GLY A 21 -10.71 -8.15 22.83
CA GLY A 21 -11.46 -6.90 22.66
C GLY A 21 -12.89 -7.01 23.17
N GLY A 22 -13.69 -5.97 23.02
CA GLY A 22 -15.10 -6.00 23.42
C GLY A 22 -15.96 -6.85 22.49
N ILE A 23 -15.66 -6.84 21.19
CA ILE A 23 -16.44 -7.51 20.15
C ILE A 23 -15.46 -8.17 19.18
N SER A 24 -15.87 -9.37 18.69
CA SER A 24 -15.25 -10.03 17.54
C SER A 24 -16.31 -10.37 16.50
N VAL A 25 -15.92 -10.44 15.22
CA VAL A 25 -16.81 -10.72 14.10
C VAL A 25 -16.34 -11.97 13.36
N VAL A 26 -17.23 -12.93 13.21
CA VAL A 26 -17.05 -14.08 12.31
C VAL A 26 -17.88 -13.82 11.06
N ARG A 27 -17.22 -13.81 9.89
CA ARG A 27 -17.86 -13.60 8.57
C ARG A 27 -18.04 -14.94 7.87
N ILE A 28 -19.20 -15.13 7.27
CA ILE A 28 -19.58 -16.29 6.47
C ILE A 28 -19.99 -15.78 5.10
N SER A 29 -19.49 -16.34 4.00
CA SER A 29 -19.83 -15.94 2.62
C SER A 29 -19.99 -17.19 1.74
N GLY A 30 -21.00 -17.19 0.88
CA GLY A 30 -21.21 -18.25 -0.10
C GLY A 30 -22.69 -18.65 -0.23
N PRO A 31 -22.99 -19.66 -1.06
CA PRO A 31 -24.36 -20.07 -1.37
C PRO A 31 -25.15 -20.55 -0.15
N ASP A 32 -24.48 -21.17 0.83
CA ASP A 32 -25.12 -21.69 2.03
C ASP A 32 -24.90 -20.81 3.27
N ALA A 33 -24.43 -19.56 3.10
CA ALA A 33 -24.07 -18.68 4.22
C ALA A 33 -25.23 -18.44 5.19
N LEU A 34 -26.43 -18.21 4.67
CA LEU A 34 -27.64 -17.99 5.47
C LEU A 34 -28.08 -19.27 6.22
N GLN A 35 -28.05 -20.40 5.54
CA GLN A 35 -28.44 -21.70 6.12
C GLN A 35 -27.42 -22.14 7.19
N THR A 36 -26.13 -21.96 6.93
CA THR A 36 -25.08 -22.26 7.91
C THR A 36 -25.23 -21.38 9.16
N ALA A 37 -25.50 -20.10 8.98
CA ALA A 37 -25.72 -19.15 10.07
C ALA A 37 -27.00 -19.53 10.87
N ASP A 38 -28.11 -19.90 10.21
CA ASP A 38 -29.36 -20.28 10.87
C ASP A 38 -29.22 -21.53 11.77
N ARG A 39 -28.26 -22.43 11.50
CA ARG A 39 -28.02 -23.62 12.34
C ARG A 39 -27.33 -23.28 13.66
N ILE A 40 -26.56 -22.21 13.70
CA ILE A 40 -25.80 -21.81 14.89
C ILE A 40 -26.27 -20.50 15.53
N PHE A 41 -27.29 -19.84 14.97
CA PHE A 41 -27.80 -18.59 15.49
C PHE A 41 -29.31 -18.59 15.63
N ARG A 42 -29.78 -18.42 16.84
CA ARG A 42 -31.23 -18.33 17.14
C ARG A 42 -31.59 -16.89 17.48
N THR A 43 -32.34 -16.25 16.60
CA THR A 43 -32.83 -14.88 16.85
C THR A 43 -33.83 -14.88 18.00
N VAL A 44 -33.86 -13.83 18.81
CA VAL A 44 -34.85 -13.63 19.90
C VAL A 44 -36.29 -13.58 19.34
N SER A 45 -36.43 -13.07 18.10
CA SER A 45 -37.75 -13.07 17.41
C SER A 45 -38.23 -14.45 16.97
N GLY A 46 -37.40 -15.50 17.03
CA GLY A 46 -37.68 -16.83 16.51
C GLY A 46 -37.67 -16.94 14.97
N ARG A 47 -37.42 -15.85 14.24
CA ARG A 47 -37.39 -15.85 12.79
C ARG A 47 -36.02 -16.32 12.29
N PRO A 48 -35.92 -17.16 11.25
CA PRO A 48 -34.64 -17.56 10.67
C PRO A 48 -34.00 -16.37 9.94
N LEU A 49 -32.65 -16.29 9.97
CA LEU A 49 -31.87 -15.23 9.31
C LEU A 49 -32.16 -15.17 7.80
N ALA A 50 -32.38 -16.31 7.17
CA ALA A 50 -32.74 -16.39 5.75
C ALA A 50 -34.01 -15.60 5.40
N SER A 51 -34.92 -15.34 6.36
CA SER A 51 -36.15 -14.55 6.17
C SER A 51 -35.96 -13.06 6.30
N TYR A 52 -34.77 -12.59 6.78
CA TYR A 52 -34.49 -11.17 6.90
C TYR A 52 -34.11 -10.57 5.54
N LYS A 53 -34.38 -9.28 5.38
CA LYS A 53 -33.90 -8.53 4.20
C LYS A 53 -32.39 -8.30 4.33
N GLY A 54 -31.72 -8.05 3.20
CA GLY A 54 -30.34 -7.60 3.22
C GLY A 54 -30.19 -6.29 4.02
N TYR A 55 -28.98 -6.07 4.59
CA TYR A 55 -28.65 -4.95 5.47
C TYR A 55 -29.48 -4.88 6.75
N THR A 56 -29.83 -6.04 7.30
CA THR A 56 -30.62 -6.14 8.53
C THR A 56 -29.80 -6.86 9.61
N ALA A 57 -29.86 -6.35 10.82
CA ALA A 57 -29.25 -6.95 12.00
C ALA A 57 -30.32 -7.60 12.89
N ALA A 58 -29.98 -8.74 13.51
CA ALA A 58 -30.83 -9.45 14.46
C ALA A 58 -30.04 -9.83 15.71
N TYR A 59 -30.57 -9.51 16.88
CA TYR A 59 -30.03 -9.98 18.15
C TYR A 59 -30.50 -11.42 18.43
N GLY A 60 -29.62 -12.22 19.02
CA GLY A 60 -29.91 -13.62 19.30
C GLY A 60 -28.81 -14.33 20.07
N HIS A 61 -28.98 -15.65 20.16
CA HIS A 61 -28.09 -16.57 20.85
C HIS A 61 -27.26 -17.35 19.83
N ILE A 62 -25.97 -17.39 20.03
CA ILE A 62 -25.02 -18.20 19.26
C ILE A 62 -25.00 -19.59 19.90
N LEU A 63 -25.23 -20.63 19.11
CA LEU A 63 -25.40 -21.99 19.59
C LEU A 63 -24.20 -22.87 19.17
N ARG A 64 -23.89 -23.84 20.06
CA ARG A 64 -23.02 -24.98 19.75
C ARG A 64 -23.65 -26.25 20.30
N ASP A 65 -23.87 -27.19 19.45
CA ASP A 65 -24.48 -28.50 19.82
C ASP A 65 -25.85 -28.32 20.58
N GLY A 66 -26.60 -27.27 20.25
CA GLY A 66 -27.88 -26.91 20.83
C GLY A 66 -27.81 -26.09 22.12
N GLU A 67 -26.66 -25.90 22.70
CA GLU A 67 -26.42 -25.07 23.88
C GLU A 67 -25.99 -23.65 23.50
N THR A 68 -26.38 -22.66 24.31
CA THR A 68 -25.96 -21.28 24.10
C THR A 68 -24.48 -21.13 24.44
N LEU A 69 -23.68 -20.74 23.43
CA LEU A 69 -22.26 -20.43 23.55
C LEU A 69 -22.04 -18.97 23.95
N ASP A 70 -22.80 -18.06 23.32
CA ASP A 70 -22.70 -16.63 23.54
C ASP A 70 -23.98 -15.92 23.06
N ASP A 71 -24.13 -14.67 23.40
CA ASP A 71 -25.14 -13.76 22.86
C ASP A 71 -24.50 -12.82 21.83
N GLY A 72 -25.22 -12.49 20.75
CA GLY A 72 -24.62 -11.70 19.70
C GLY A 72 -25.61 -11.08 18.73
N ILE A 73 -25.05 -10.45 17.70
CA ILE A 73 -25.80 -9.85 16.61
C ILE A 73 -25.37 -10.50 15.30
N ALA A 74 -26.34 -11.00 14.53
CA ALA A 74 -26.11 -11.44 13.16
C ALA A 74 -26.58 -10.36 12.19
N THR A 75 -25.69 -9.93 11.29
CA THR A 75 -26.02 -8.99 10.20
C THR A 75 -26.07 -9.76 8.89
N VAL A 76 -27.16 -9.58 8.14
CA VAL A 76 -27.44 -10.29 6.89
C VAL A 76 -27.18 -9.36 5.71
N PHE A 77 -26.41 -9.84 4.73
CA PHE A 77 -26.23 -9.22 3.41
C PHE A 77 -26.60 -10.22 2.34
N LYS A 78 -27.46 -9.82 1.40
CA LYS A 78 -27.92 -10.70 0.32
C LYS A 78 -27.26 -10.35 -1.01
N ALA A 79 -26.94 -11.37 -1.77
CA ALA A 79 -26.45 -11.24 -3.13
C ALA A 79 -27.41 -10.40 -4.00
N PRO A 80 -26.88 -9.56 -4.92
CA PRO A 80 -25.48 -9.21 -5.12
C PRO A 80 -25.01 -8.07 -4.22
N HIS A 81 -25.82 -7.60 -3.26
CA HIS A 81 -25.58 -6.45 -2.40
C HIS A 81 -24.85 -6.83 -1.12
N SER A 82 -23.62 -7.32 -1.27
CA SER A 82 -22.67 -7.67 -0.20
C SER A 82 -21.25 -7.33 -0.62
N TYR A 83 -20.28 -7.51 0.26
CA TYR A 83 -18.87 -7.29 -0.05
C TYR A 83 -18.38 -8.24 -1.16
N THR A 84 -18.65 -9.53 -1.02
CA THR A 84 -18.21 -10.57 -1.99
C THR A 84 -19.12 -10.67 -3.22
N GLY A 85 -20.32 -10.06 -3.20
CA GLY A 85 -21.37 -10.29 -4.19
C GLY A 85 -22.19 -11.57 -3.95
N GLU A 86 -21.86 -12.36 -2.92
CA GLU A 86 -22.57 -13.57 -2.48
C GLU A 86 -23.48 -13.24 -1.31
N ASP A 87 -24.26 -14.23 -0.81
CA ASP A 87 -24.91 -14.10 0.48
C ASP A 87 -23.85 -14.08 1.58
N VAL A 88 -23.94 -13.12 2.50
CA VAL A 88 -22.99 -12.94 3.59
C VAL A 88 -23.73 -12.79 4.92
N VAL A 89 -23.22 -13.45 5.96
CA VAL A 89 -23.65 -13.22 7.34
C VAL A 89 -22.42 -12.85 8.19
N GLU A 90 -22.54 -11.78 8.96
CA GLU A 90 -21.55 -11.41 9.96
C GLU A 90 -22.15 -11.61 11.35
N ILE A 91 -21.52 -12.47 12.14
CA ILE A 91 -21.90 -12.76 13.52
C ILE A 91 -20.94 -12.04 14.46
N SER A 92 -21.44 -11.02 15.13
CA SER A 92 -20.71 -10.33 16.20
C SER A 92 -20.94 -11.05 17.51
N CYS A 93 -19.86 -11.42 18.19
CA CYS A 93 -19.84 -12.10 19.50
C CYS A 93 -18.93 -11.32 20.47
N HIS A 94 -18.86 -11.72 21.75
CA HIS A 94 -17.87 -11.17 22.66
C HIS A 94 -16.44 -11.47 22.20
N GLY A 95 -15.55 -10.47 22.29
CA GLY A 95 -14.19 -10.47 21.71
C GLY A 95 -13.14 -11.25 22.53
N GLY A 96 -13.54 -12.29 23.24
CA GLY A 96 -12.62 -13.23 23.89
C GLY A 96 -12.07 -14.25 22.90
N LEU A 97 -10.76 -14.51 22.92
CA LEU A 97 -10.09 -15.42 21.97
C LEU A 97 -10.74 -16.82 21.93
N LEU A 98 -11.15 -17.34 23.08
CA LEU A 98 -11.81 -18.65 23.16
C LEU A 98 -13.21 -18.62 22.57
N VAL A 99 -14.01 -17.61 22.91
CA VAL A 99 -15.37 -17.42 22.40
C VAL A 99 -15.33 -17.30 20.87
N THR A 100 -14.51 -16.39 20.35
CA THR A 100 -14.36 -16.16 18.91
C THR A 100 -13.97 -17.44 18.16
N ARG A 101 -12.99 -18.19 18.69
CA ARG A 101 -12.56 -19.46 18.11
C ARG A 101 -13.67 -20.51 18.13
N ASP A 102 -14.44 -20.57 19.22
CA ASP A 102 -15.50 -21.57 19.37
C ASP A 102 -16.71 -21.21 18.48
N VAL A 103 -17.02 -19.92 18.27
CA VAL A 103 -18.01 -19.48 17.28
C VAL A 103 -17.59 -19.88 15.87
N LEU A 104 -16.32 -19.58 15.48
CA LEU A 104 -15.81 -20.02 14.17
C LEU A 104 -15.90 -21.53 14.00
N ARG A 105 -15.51 -22.31 15.02
CA ARG A 105 -15.61 -23.78 14.99
C ARG A 105 -17.05 -24.26 14.82
N ALA A 106 -18.03 -23.61 15.46
CA ALA A 106 -19.42 -23.92 15.27
C ALA A 106 -19.86 -23.73 13.82
N VAL A 107 -19.46 -22.58 13.19
CA VAL A 107 -19.71 -22.31 11.76
C VAL A 107 -19.10 -23.40 10.87
N LEU A 108 -17.83 -23.76 11.10
CA LEU A 108 -17.14 -24.77 10.29
C LEU A 108 -17.74 -26.14 10.39
N ARG A 109 -18.28 -26.57 11.57
CA ARG A 109 -19.00 -27.83 11.74
C ARG A 109 -20.31 -27.92 10.95
N GLU A 110 -20.91 -26.75 10.68
CA GLU A 110 -22.16 -26.66 9.93
C GLU A 110 -21.96 -26.56 8.41
N GLY A 111 -20.74 -26.82 7.92
CA GLY A 111 -20.44 -27.02 6.51
C GLY A 111 -19.71 -25.88 5.81
N ALA A 112 -19.40 -24.81 6.52
CA ALA A 112 -18.48 -23.82 5.96
C ALA A 112 -17.03 -24.33 5.99
N ARG A 113 -16.23 -23.91 5.00
CA ARG A 113 -14.78 -24.11 4.98
C ARG A 113 -14.08 -22.89 5.58
N LEU A 114 -12.91 -23.08 6.19
CA LEU A 114 -12.06 -21.96 6.59
C LEU A 114 -11.59 -21.18 5.35
N ALA A 115 -11.76 -19.86 5.37
CA ALA A 115 -11.29 -18.99 4.31
C ALA A 115 -9.76 -18.91 4.28
N GLY A 116 -9.19 -18.86 3.09
CA GLY A 116 -7.79 -18.55 2.87
C GLY A 116 -7.48 -17.05 3.02
N PRO A 117 -6.18 -16.66 2.94
CA PRO A 117 -5.79 -15.25 2.91
C PRO A 117 -6.46 -14.51 1.75
N GLY A 118 -7.01 -13.33 2.00
CA GLY A 118 -7.65 -12.49 0.99
C GLY A 118 -8.88 -13.09 0.28
N GLU A 119 -9.41 -14.23 0.71
CA GLU A 119 -10.42 -14.96 -0.07
C GLU A 119 -11.74 -14.20 -0.25
N PHE A 120 -12.18 -13.43 0.72
CA PHE A 120 -13.39 -12.61 0.57
C PHE A 120 -13.20 -11.51 -0.49
N THR A 121 -12.04 -10.83 -0.48
CA THR A 121 -11.70 -9.81 -1.48
C THR A 121 -11.50 -10.43 -2.86
N ARG A 122 -10.90 -11.62 -2.92
CA ARG A 122 -10.78 -12.40 -4.15
C ARG A 122 -12.14 -12.72 -4.76
N ARG A 123 -13.12 -13.16 -3.94
CA ARG A 123 -14.49 -13.40 -4.40
C ARG A 123 -15.17 -12.12 -4.87
N ALA A 124 -14.94 -10.99 -4.20
CA ALA A 124 -15.41 -9.69 -4.66
C ALA A 124 -14.85 -9.35 -6.05
N PHE A 125 -13.57 -9.58 -6.29
CA PHE A 125 -12.94 -9.41 -7.60
C PHE A 125 -13.54 -10.36 -8.65
N LEU A 126 -13.62 -11.67 -8.36
CA LEU A 126 -14.17 -12.67 -9.29
C LEU A 126 -15.66 -12.46 -9.62
N ASN A 127 -16.40 -11.83 -8.73
CA ASN A 127 -17.81 -11.47 -8.91
C ASN A 127 -17.98 -10.05 -9.50
N GLY A 128 -16.89 -9.40 -9.97
CA GLY A 128 -16.94 -8.11 -10.64
C GLY A 128 -17.30 -6.93 -9.74
N LYS A 129 -17.18 -7.09 -8.40
CA LYS A 129 -17.42 -5.99 -7.44
C LYS A 129 -16.26 -5.01 -7.36
N LEU A 130 -15.06 -5.49 -7.63
CA LEU A 130 -13.81 -4.74 -7.59
C LEU A 130 -12.96 -5.10 -8.81
N SER A 131 -12.19 -4.16 -9.34
CA SER A 131 -11.07 -4.46 -10.23
C SER A 131 -9.89 -5.00 -9.41
N LEU A 132 -8.87 -5.56 -10.07
CA LEU A 132 -7.68 -6.05 -9.36
C LEU A 132 -6.94 -4.92 -8.63
N THR A 133 -6.86 -3.73 -9.25
CA THR A 133 -6.24 -2.54 -8.62
C THR A 133 -7.01 -2.05 -7.40
N GLN A 134 -8.33 -2.14 -7.40
CA GLN A 134 -9.16 -1.82 -6.23
C GLN A 134 -9.04 -2.88 -5.13
N ALA A 135 -8.92 -4.15 -5.51
CA ALA A 135 -8.67 -5.23 -4.55
C ALA A 135 -7.32 -5.03 -3.84
N GLU A 136 -6.25 -4.74 -4.56
CA GLU A 136 -4.94 -4.41 -3.97
C GLU A 136 -5.02 -3.22 -3.00
N ALA A 137 -5.78 -2.18 -3.36
CA ALA A 137 -5.98 -0.99 -2.52
C ALA A 137 -6.67 -1.29 -1.17
N VAL A 138 -7.43 -2.40 -1.05
CA VAL A 138 -7.99 -2.83 0.24
C VAL A 138 -6.87 -3.22 1.21
N ALA A 139 -5.82 -3.89 0.74
CA ALA A 139 -4.67 -4.24 1.57
C ALA A 139 -3.88 -2.99 1.96
N ASP A 140 -3.66 -2.07 1.01
CA ASP A 140 -2.99 -0.80 1.25
C ASP A 140 -3.72 0.03 2.31
N LEU A 141 -5.05 0.09 2.26
CA LEU A 141 -5.85 0.82 3.25
C LEU A 141 -5.72 0.24 4.66
N ILE A 142 -5.66 -1.09 4.78
CA ILE A 142 -5.51 -1.77 6.07
C ILE A 142 -4.10 -1.56 6.64
N GLY A 143 -3.08 -1.56 5.77
CA GLY A 143 -1.68 -1.34 6.13
C GLY A 143 -1.27 0.12 6.25
N ALA A 144 -2.16 1.08 5.92
CA ALA A 144 -1.85 2.50 5.92
C ALA A 144 -1.43 3.01 7.30
N SER A 145 -0.30 3.68 7.37
CA SER A 145 0.32 4.18 8.61
C SER A 145 0.34 5.70 8.74
N SER A 146 -0.12 6.43 7.70
CA SER A 146 -0.21 7.90 7.70
C SER A 146 -1.54 8.37 7.10
N GLU A 147 -1.93 9.62 7.38
CA GLU A 147 -3.13 10.23 6.80
C GLU A 147 -3.04 10.27 5.27
N GLN A 148 -1.87 10.53 4.73
CA GLN A 148 -1.59 10.56 3.30
C GLN A 148 -1.75 9.16 2.67
N SER A 149 -1.20 8.12 3.31
CA SER A 149 -1.35 6.74 2.84
C SER A 149 -2.80 6.26 2.89
N VAL A 150 -3.58 6.66 3.92
CA VAL A 150 -5.03 6.40 3.99
C VAL A 150 -5.76 7.07 2.82
N ARG A 151 -5.46 8.35 2.53
CA ARG A 151 -6.07 9.09 1.41
C ARG A 151 -5.74 8.46 0.06
N ALA A 152 -4.48 8.10 -0.15
CA ALA A 152 -4.03 7.44 -1.39
C ALA A 152 -4.71 6.08 -1.60
N ALA A 153 -4.72 5.23 -0.56
CA ALA A 153 -5.40 3.93 -0.60
C ALA A 153 -6.91 4.09 -0.80
N ARG A 154 -7.54 5.09 -0.20
CA ARG A 154 -8.95 5.40 -0.40
C ARG A 154 -9.25 5.81 -1.84
N SER A 155 -8.44 6.70 -2.42
CA SER A 155 -8.56 7.11 -3.83
C SER A 155 -8.42 5.92 -4.79
N ALA A 156 -7.46 5.02 -4.53
CA ALA A 156 -7.28 3.79 -5.30
C ALA A 156 -8.47 2.84 -5.15
N MET A 157 -9.01 2.64 -3.93
CA MET A 157 -10.24 1.89 -3.67
C MET A 157 -11.46 2.47 -4.40
N ASP A 158 -11.57 3.79 -4.44
CA ASP A 158 -12.62 4.49 -5.19
C ASP A 158 -12.41 4.41 -6.72
N GLY A 159 -11.33 3.74 -7.17
CA GLY A 159 -11.06 3.39 -8.56
C GLY A 159 -10.37 4.49 -9.37
N ALA A 160 -9.64 5.42 -8.76
CA ALA A 160 -8.95 6.48 -9.50
C ALA A 160 -7.98 5.91 -10.56
N LEU A 161 -7.12 4.96 -10.18
CA LEU A 161 -6.22 4.29 -11.12
C LEU A 161 -7.00 3.48 -12.17
N TYR A 162 -8.01 2.70 -11.74
CA TYR A 162 -8.83 1.93 -12.66
C TYR A 162 -9.45 2.82 -13.75
N ARG A 163 -10.11 3.92 -13.36
CA ARG A 163 -10.71 4.86 -14.34
C ARG A 163 -9.69 5.46 -15.29
N LYS A 164 -8.49 5.81 -14.79
CA LYS A 164 -7.42 6.37 -15.64
C LYS A 164 -6.93 5.35 -16.66
N ILE A 165 -6.66 4.12 -16.25
CA ILE A 165 -6.20 3.05 -17.14
C ILE A 165 -7.33 2.61 -18.10
N HIS A 166 -8.56 2.49 -17.59
CA HIS A 166 -9.72 2.14 -18.41
C HIS A 166 -9.96 3.19 -19.52
N GLY A 167 -9.83 4.49 -19.22
CA GLY A 167 -9.91 5.54 -20.26
C GLY A 167 -8.86 5.37 -21.35
N ILE A 168 -7.59 5.12 -20.96
CA ILE A 168 -6.52 4.84 -21.93
C ILE A 168 -6.84 3.58 -22.76
N THR A 169 -7.35 2.54 -22.10
CA THR A 169 -7.71 1.28 -22.77
C THR A 169 -8.86 1.46 -23.77
N GLU A 170 -9.91 2.20 -23.40
CA GLU A 170 -11.05 2.50 -24.30
C GLU A 170 -10.61 3.31 -25.52
N ASP A 171 -9.75 4.32 -25.32
CA ASP A 171 -9.20 5.12 -26.43
C ASP A 171 -8.42 4.24 -27.41
N LEU A 172 -7.55 3.33 -26.90
CA LEU A 172 -6.78 2.42 -27.74
C LEU A 172 -7.63 1.31 -28.37
N LEU A 173 -8.66 0.81 -27.67
CA LEU A 173 -9.63 -0.12 -28.25
C LEU A 173 -10.40 0.51 -29.40
N GLY A 174 -10.80 1.78 -29.26
CA GLY A 174 -11.43 2.53 -30.35
C GLY A 174 -10.53 2.63 -31.59
N VAL A 175 -9.23 2.84 -31.36
CA VAL A 175 -8.22 2.84 -32.43
C VAL A 175 -8.09 1.46 -33.09
N SER A 176 -7.94 0.38 -32.30
CA SER A 176 -7.80 -0.99 -32.81
C SER A 176 -9.05 -1.43 -33.58
N ALA A 177 -10.24 -1.15 -33.05
CA ALA A 177 -11.49 -1.47 -33.74
C ALA A 177 -11.64 -0.74 -35.09
N HIS A 178 -11.23 0.53 -35.15
CA HIS A 178 -11.25 1.31 -36.39
C HIS A 178 -10.22 0.77 -37.40
N LEU A 179 -9.00 0.42 -36.94
CA LEU A 179 -7.98 -0.24 -37.77
C LEU A 179 -8.49 -1.57 -38.35
N ALA A 180 -9.04 -2.44 -37.50
CA ALA A 180 -9.56 -3.72 -37.91
C ALA A 180 -10.68 -3.57 -38.95
N ALA A 181 -11.61 -2.63 -38.74
CA ALA A 181 -12.68 -2.36 -39.71
C ALA A 181 -12.13 -1.87 -41.06
N TYR A 182 -11.14 -1.00 -41.05
CA TYR A 182 -10.50 -0.48 -42.29
C TYR A 182 -9.71 -1.56 -43.05
N ILE A 183 -9.05 -2.48 -42.32
CA ILE A 183 -8.29 -3.60 -42.89
C ILE A 183 -9.24 -4.65 -43.49
N ASP A 184 -10.30 -5.03 -42.76
CA ASP A 184 -11.19 -6.14 -43.14
C ASP A 184 -12.21 -5.74 -44.19
N TYR A 185 -12.62 -4.44 -44.28
CA TYR A 185 -13.64 -3.95 -45.17
C TYR A 185 -13.17 -2.80 -46.07
N PRO A 186 -12.16 -2.98 -46.92
CA PRO A 186 -11.56 -1.91 -47.70
C PRO A 186 -12.47 -1.38 -48.83
N GLU A 187 -13.59 -2.05 -49.10
CA GLU A 187 -14.59 -1.63 -50.12
C GLU A 187 -15.81 -0.94 -49.49
N GLU A 188 -15.92 -0.85 -48.15
CA GLU A 188 -16.98 -0.13 -47.45
C GLU A 188 -16.56 1.32 -47.19
N ASP A 189 -17.56 2.23 -46.98
CA ASP A 189 -17.32 3.63 -46.61
C ASP A 189 -16.81 3.76 -45.15
N VAL A 190 -15.73 3.05 -44.83
CA VAL A 190 -15.02 3.21 -43.56
C VAL A 190 -14.11 4.43 -43.70
N GLU A 191 -14.21 5.35 -42.75
CA GLU A 191 -13.39 6.56 -42.73
C GLU A 191 -11.90 6.18 -42.73
N GLU A 192 -11.12 6.81 -43.61
CA GLU A 192 -9.67 6.47 -43.74
C GLU A 192 -8.94 6.75 -42.44
N VAL A 193 -8.27 5.73 -41.91
CA VAL A 193 -7.43 5.86 -40.73
C VAL A 193 -6.12 6.52 -41.14
N THR A 194 -5.95 7.79 -40.78
CA THR A 194 -4.73 8.51 -41.11
C THR A 194 -3.62 8.23 -40.08
N GLY A 195 -2.39 7.99 -40.57
CA GLY A 195 -1.23 7.79 -39.70
C GLY A 195 -1.02 8.87 -38.63
N PRO A 196 -1.20 10.17 -38.94
CA PRO A 196 -1.10 11.25 -37.96
C PRO A 196 -2.12 11.19 -36.83
N GLU A 197 -3.39 10.87 -37.06
CA GLU A 197 -4.43 10.77 -36.04
C GLU A 197 -4.19 9.57 -35.11
N LEU A 198 -3.79 8.45 -35.69
CA LEU A 198 -3.36 7.26 -34.96
C LEU A 198 -2.19 7.58 -34.01
N LEU A 199 -1.18 8.24 -34.57
CA LEU A 199 0.01 8.61 -33.84
C LEU A 199 -0.29 9.57 -32.68
N GLU A 200 -1.19 10.54 -32.88
CA GLU A 200 -1.61 11.47 -31.84
C GLU A 200 -2.25 10.75 -30.66
N LYS A 201 -3.24 9.86 -30.89
CA LYS A 201 -3.90 9.07 -29.84
C LYS A 201 -2.94 8.14 -29.11
N CYS A 202 -2.05 7.47 -29.83
CA CYS A 202 -1.02 6.61 -29.22
C CYS A 202 -0.04 7.43 -28.35
N ARG A 203 0.37 8.62 -28.79
CA ARG A 203 1.23 9.51 -28.04
C ARG A 203 0.57 10.07 -26.79
N GLU A 204 -0.70 10.45 -26.84
CA GLU A 204 -1.46 10.89 -25.67
C GLU A 204 -1.53 9.78 -24.61
N SER A 205 -1.86 8.56 -25.01
CA SER A 205 -1.90 7.38 -24.15
C SER A 205 -0.52 7.07 -23.55
N LEU A 206 0.54 7.13 -24.35
CA LEU A 206 1.92 6.94 -23.92
C LEU A 206 2.35 8.01 -22.92
N SER A 207 2.00 9.27 -23.16
CA SER A 207 2.28 10.38 -22.23
C SER A 207 1.58 10.19 -20.89
N ALA A 208 0.33 9.75 -20.90
CA ALA A 208 -0.42 9.47 -19.68
C ALA A 208 0.19 8.32 -18.86
N LEU A 209 0.64 7.22 -19.51
CA LEU A 209 1.34 6.11 -18.84
C LEU A 209 2.70 6.55 -18.30
N ARG A 210 3.47 7.32 -19.04
CA ARG A 210 4.77 7.85 -18.57
C ARG A 210 4.60 8.75 -17.35
N SER A 211 3.54 9.57 -17.31
CA SER A 211 3.23 10.39 -16.13
C SER A 211 2.94 9.53 -14.89
N LEU A 212 2.19 8.43 -15.04
CA LEU A 212 1.95 7.47 -13.94
C LEU A 212 3.25 6.82 -13.45
N LEU A 213 4.12 6.44 -14.38
CA LEU A 213 5.42 5.82 -14.07
C LEU A 213 6.38 6.79 -13.36
N GLN A 214 6.44 8.06 -13.79
CA GLN A 214 7.28 9.09 -13.14
C GLN A 214 6.85 9.38 -11.69
N ASN A 215 5.57 9.23 -11.38
CA ASN A 215 5.04 9.47 -10.06
C ASN A 215 5.08 8.22 -9.14
N PHE A 216 5.51 7.06 -9.66
CA PHE A 216 5.48 5.81 -8.91
C PHE A 216 6.31 5.85 -7.63
N ASP A 217 7.59 6.28 -7.71
CA ASP A 217 8.49 6.30 -6.55
C ASP A 217 8.00 7.26 -5.46
N ARG A 218 7.45 8.43 -5.85
CA ARG A 218 6.83 9.37 -4.91
C ARG A 218 5.62 8.75 -4.22
N GLY A 219 4.74 8.11 -4.97
CA GLY A 219 3.58 7.40 -4.42
C GLY A 219 3.99 6.25 -3.51
N ARG A 220 5.07 5.52 -3.81
CA ARG A 220 5.62 4.47 -2.97
C ARG A 220 6.14 5.03 -1.63
N LEU A 221 6.97 6.07 -1.68
CA LEU A 221 7.49 6.74 -0.48
C LEU A 221 6.37 7.27 0.44
N MET A 222 5.28 7.74 -0.16
CA MET A 222 4.11 8.23 0.56
C MET A 222 3.35 7.12 1.29
N ARG A 223 3.24 5.92 0.68
CA ARG A 223 2.51 4.78 1.25
C ARG A 223 3.34 3.97 2.21
N GLU A 224 4.56 3.64 1.80
CA GLU A 224 5.44 2.71 2.52
C GLU A 224 6.38 3.43 3.50
N GLY A 225 6.60 4.72 3.27
CA GLY A 225 7.62 5.49 3.97
C GLY A 225 9.01 5.33 3.36
N ALA A 226 9.94 6.18 3.77
CA ALA A 226 11.33 6.17 3.33
C ALA A 226 12.22 5.38 4.28
N ASP A 227 13.01 4.44 3.75
CA ASP A 227 14.05 3.74 4.51
C ASP A 227 15.11 4.75 4.96
N THR A 228 15.11 5.05 6.26
CA THR A 228 15.86 6.17 6.82
C THR A 228 16.95 5.71 7.77
N VAL A 229 18.15 6.23 7.58
CA VAL A 229 19.29 6.01 8.47
C VAL A 229 19.71 7.32 9.12
N ILE A 230 19.87 7.30 10.46
CA ILE A 230 20.43 8.44 11.22
C ILE A 230 21.92 8.20 11.43
N VAL A 231 22.75 9.09 10.90
CA VAL A 231 24.23 9.02 11.01
C VAL A 231 24.79 10.25 11.71
N GLY A 232 25.96 10.08 12.32
CA GLY A 232 26.68 11.15 13.04
C GLY A 232 27.69 10.53 14.01
N LYS A 233 28.72 11.28 14.43
CA LYS A 233 29.68 10.84 15.44
C LYS A 233 29.00 10.60 16.80
N PRO A 234 29.64 9.95 17.79
CA PRO A 234 29.13 9.84 19.14
C PRO A 234 28.79 11.20 19.77
N ASN A 235 27.77 11.23 20.62
CA ASN A 235 27.36 12.39 21.43
C ASN A 235 26.86 13.65 20.67
N VAL A 236 26.62 13.58 19.35
CA VAL A 236 26.02 14.68 18.58
C VAL A 236 24.51 14.85 18.82
N GLY A 237 23.90 13.92 19.57
CA GLY A 237 22.45 13.96 19.87
C GLY A 237 21.58 13.08 18.98
N LYS A 238 22.15 12.02 18.34
CA LYS A 238 21.37 11.04 17.55
C LYS A 238 20.25 10.39 18.38
N SER A 239 20.56 9.89 19.58
CA SER A 239 19.59 9.26 20.47
C SER A 239 18.50 10.24 20.92
N THR A 240 18.87 11.51 21.15
CA THR A 240 17.91 12.56 21.49
C THR A 240 16.97 12.86 20.33
N LEU A 241 17.52 12.96 19.10
CA LEU A 241 16.71 13.14 17.89
C LEU A 241 15.82 11.92 17.64
N MET A 242 16.32 10.70 17.84
CA MET A 242 15.51 9.49 17.75
C MET A 242 14.36 9.48 18.76
N ASN A 243 14.64 9.84 20.03
CA ASN A 243 13.61 9.91 21.05
C ASN A 243 12.56 10.99 20.70
N LEU A 244 12.98 12.11 20.13
CA LEU A 244 12.10 13.16 19.65
C LEU A 244 11.22 12.64 18.49
N LEU A 245 11.78 11.94 17.53
CA LEU A 245 11.06 11.31 16.44
C LEU A 245 10.10 10.22 16.94
N SER A 246 10.54 9.35 17.84
CA SER A 246 9.72 8.28 18.44
C SER A 246 8.61 8.81 19.38
N GLY A 247 8.66 10.08 19.76
CA GLY A 247 7.59 10.79 20.49
C GLY A 247 6.45 11.25 19.59
N CYS A 248 6.65 11.31 18.27
CA CYS A 248 5.58 11.53 17.31
C CYS A 248 4.65 10.31 17.24
N ASP A 249 3.46 10.48 16.69
CA ASP A 249 2.44 9.42 16.60
C ASP A 249 3.06 8.08 16.12
N ARG A 250 3.22 7.16 17.06
CA ARG A 250 3.63 5.80 16.75
C ARG A 250 2.49 5.14 16.00
N SER A 251 2.71 4.79 14.76
CA SER A 251 1.83 3.83 14.10
C SER A 251 1.78 2.59 14.99
N ILE A 252 0.57 2.17 15.38
CA ILE A 252 0.39 0.90 16.06
C ILE A 252 0.82 -0.16 15.06
N VAL A 253 2.08 -0.59 15.13
CA VAL A 253 2.55 -1.77 14.39
C VAL A 253 1.73 -2.93 14.94
N THR A 254 0.75 -3.37 14.20
CA THR A 254 0.08 -4.62 14.49
C THR A 254 1.09 -5.71 14.19
N ASP A 255 1.51 -6.44 15.23
CA ASP A 255 2.26 -7.68 15.08
C ASP A 255 1.45 -8.61 14.14
N ILE A 256 1.80 -8.65 12.87
CA ILE A 256 1.28 -9.63 11.95
C ILE A 256 2.03 -10.93 12.27
N PRO A 257 1.39 -11.97 12.83
CA PRO A 257 2.05 -13.22 13.13
C PRO A 257 2.48 -13.87 11.82
N GLY A 258 3.77 -13.93 11.56
CA GLY A 258 4.35 -14.59 10.39
C GLY A 258 5.66 -14.01 9.88
N THR A 259 6.03 -12.79 10.27
CA THR A 259 7.32 -12.18 9.91
C THR A 259 8.30 -12.28 11.07
N THR A 260 8.62 -13.51 11.49
CA THR A 260 9.64 -13.76 12.50
C THR A 260 11.02 -13.75 11.87
N ARG A 261 11.85 -12.78 12.29
CA ARG A 261 13.33 -12.68 12.20
C ARG A 261 13.90 -11.50 11.44
N ASP A 262 13.16 -10.48 11.11
CA ASP A 262 13.75 -9.27 10.58
C ASP A 262 13.77 -8.16 11.62
N ILE A 263 14.83 -7.38 11.58
CA ILE A 263 15.26 -6.24 12.37
C ILE A 263 14.03 -5.38 12.76
N VAL A 264 13.88 -5.04 14.03
CA VAL A 264 12.81 -4.18 14.53
C VAL A 264 12.96 -2.80 13.86
N GLU A 265 12.20 -2.55 12.83
CA GLU A 265 12.08 -1.24 12.18
C GLU A 265 11.05 -0.42 12.96
N GLU A 266 11.45 0.76 13.43
CA GLU A 266 10.52 1.72 14.05
C GLU A 266 9.98 2.65 12.96
N THR A 267 8.66 2.65 12.77
CA THR A 267 7.99 3.55 11.83
C THR A 267 7.56 4.81 12.56
N VAL A 268 8.03 5.95 12.06
CA VAL A 268 7.75 7.29 12.61
C VAL A 268 6.94 8.09 11.59
N ASN A 269 5.81 8.64 12.03
CA ASN A 269 4.99 9.54 11.22
C ASN A 269 5.29 11.00 11.57
N LEU A 270 5.86 11.74 10.62
CA LEU A 270 6.15 13.18 10.75
C LEU A 270 5.06 14.09 10.14
N GLY A 271 3.88 13.55 9.85
CA GLY A 271 2.78 14.25 9.18
C GLY A 271 2.72 13.89 7.69
N ASP A 272 3.42 14.62 6.85
CA ASP A 272 3.41 14.36 5.39
C ASP A 272 4.35 13.22 4.97
N VAL A 273 5.29 12.84 5.85
CA VAL A 273 6.33 11.86 5.57
C VAL A 273 6.33 10.76 6.62
N VAL A 274 6.43 9.53 6.15
CA VAL A 274 6.66 8.35 7.00
C VAL A 274 8.13 7.94 6.89
N LEU A 275 8.79 7.78 8.03
CA LEU A 275 10.18 7.30 8.10
C LEU A 275 10.20 5.88 8.65
N ARG A 276 10.89 4.97 7.96
CA ARG A 276 11.21 3.63 8.47
C ARG A 276 12.63 3.67 9.00
N LEU A 277 12.76 3.73 10.31
CA LEU A 277 14.06 3.80 10.97
C LEU A 277 14.61 2.39 11.18
N ALA A 278 15.74 2.10 10.54
CA ALA A 278 16.39 0.78 10.66
C ALA A 278 17.03 0.60 12.04
N ASP A 279 16.62 -0.46 12.75
CA ASP A 279 17.18 -1.01 14.02
C ASP A 279 17.60 0.01 15.10
N THR A 280 16.64 0.35 15.92
CA THR A 280 16.83 1.18 17.13
C THR A 280 17.35 0.35 18.33
N ALA A 281 17.31 -0.99 18.27
CA ALA A 281 17.66 -1.86 19.39
C ALA A 281 19.17 -1.82 19.77
N GLY A 282 20.05 -1.52 18.80
CA GLY A 282 21.49 -1.37 19.08
C GLY A 282 21.89 -0.04 19.70
N ILE A 283 20.97 0.93 19.78
CA ILE A 283 21.26 2.30 20.27
C ILE A 283 20.73 2.51 21.70
N ARG A 284 19.83 1.65 22.20
CA ARG A 284 19.16 1.82 23.50
C ARG A 284 19.94 1.33 24.71
N ASP A 285 20.86 0.37 24.54
CA ASP A 285 21.60 -0.24 25.67
C ASP A 285 23.09 -0.28 25.38
N THR A 286 23.86 0.63 25.89
CA THR A 286 25.25 0.52 26.38
C THR A 286 26.07 1.80 26.18
N GLU A 287 26.50 2.37 27.28
CA GLU A 287 27.54 3.40 27.35
C GLU A 287 28.90 2.81 26.97
N ASN A 288 29.61 3.44 26.04
CA ASN A 288 31.07 3.46 25.85
C ASN A 288 31.81 2.43 24.97
N LEU A 289 31.31 1.29 24.54
CA LEU A 289 32.10 0.40 23.63
C LEU A 289 31.42 0.11 22.30
N VAL A 290 30.11 0.27 22.23
CA VAL A 290 29.26 -0.04 21.07
C VAL A 290 29.17 1.15 20.08
N GLU A 291 29.44 2.39 20.52
CA GLU A 291 29.32 3.58 19.68
C GLU A 291 30.33 3.65 18.51
N ARG A 292 31.55 3.11 18.68
CA ARG A 292 32.54 3.03 17.58
C ARG A 292 32.14 2.01 16.50
N ILE A 293 31.52 0.92 16.92
CA ILE A 293 30.94 -0.11 16.03
C ILE A 293 29.71 0.47 15.33
N GLY A 294 28.99 1.41 15.98
CA GLY A 294 27.78 2.03 15.48
C GLY A 294 27.95 2.86 14.18
N VAL A 295 29.06 3.56 14.00
CA VAL A 295 29.33 4.34 12.78
C VAL A 295 29.54 3.41 11.58
N ASP A 296 30.34 2.35 11.72
CA ASP A 296 30.60 1.41 10.63
C ASP A 296 29.34 0.58 10.27
N ILE A 297 28.51 0.23 11.25
CA ILE A 297 27.22 -0.42 11.03
C ILE A 297 26.24 0.55 10.32
N ALA A 298 26.17 1.81 10.77
CA ALA A 298 25.33 2.82 10.15
C ALA A 298 25.76 3.12 8.69
N LEU A 299 27.05 3.20 8.44
CA LEU A 299 27.62 3.36 7.09
C LEU A 299 27.33 2.13 6.20
N GLY A 300 27.35 0.91 6.77
CA GLY A 300 26.95 -0.30 6.05
C GLY A 300 25.46 -0.29 5.62
N ARG A 301 24.59 0.33 6.42
CA ARG A 301 23.16 0.47 6.14
C ARG A 301 22.82 1.51 5.09
N LEU A 302 23.72 2.50 4.89
CA LEU A 302 23.55 3.48 3.83
C LEU A 302 23.34 2.87 2.43
N GLN A 303 23.77 1.62 2.22
CA GLN A 303 23.56 0.92 0.93
C GLN A 303 22.09 0.69 0.57
N LYS A 304 21.22 0.65 1.56
CA LYS A 304 19.79 0.40 1.37
C LYS A 304 18.92 1.62 1.74
N ALA A 305 19.54 2.66 2.28
CA ALA A 305 18.83 3.84 2.73
C ALA A 305 18.34 4.69 1.55
N GLU A 306 17.09 5.12 1.62
CA GLU A 306 16.47 6.08 0.69
C GLU A 306 16.60 7.52 1.19
N LEU A 307 16.87 7.67 2.50
CA LEU A 307 17.08 8.95 3.17
C LEU A 307 18.15 8.80 4.25
N ALA A 308 19.06 9.73 4.32
CA ALA A 308 19.99 9.89 5.43
C ALA A 308 19.67 11.16 6.23
N ILE A 309 19.62 11.04 7.55
CA ILE A 309 19.60 12.18 8.47
C ILE A 309 20.97 12.26 9.12
N ALA A 310 21.80 13.22 8.66
CA ALA A 310 23.17 13.39 9.13
C ALA A 310 23.22 14.43 10.25
N VAL A 311 23.57 14.02 11.47
CA VAL A 311 23.54 14.87 12.67
C VAL A 311 24.95 15.34 13.00
N PHE A 312 25.12 16.66 13.10
CA PHE A 312 26.37 17.33 13.46
C PHE A 312 26.19 18.21 14.68
N ASP A 313 27.20 18.30 15.52
CA ASP A 313 27.22 19.15 16.72
C ASP A 313 27.81 20.52 16.40
N LEU A 314 27.01 21.59 16.53
CA LEU A 314 27.47 22.98 16.31
C LEU A 314 28.42 23.48 17.41
N SER A 315 28.34 22.90 18.60
CA SER A 315 29.12 23.34 19.78
C SER A 315 30.53 22.74 19.87
N GLU A 316 30.90 21.83 18.94
CA GLU A 316 32.22 21.20 18.88
C GLU A 316 32.81 21.28 17.46
N PRO A 317 34.16 21.36 17.33
CA PRO A 317 34.81 21.35 16.02
C PRO A 317 34.48 20.07 15.23
N LEU A 318 34.40 20.22 13.91
CA LEU A 318 34.26 19.07 13.02
C LEU A 318 35.48 18.16 13.14
N SER A 319 35.24 16.87 13.32
CA SER A 319 36.23 15.83 13.49
C SER A 319 36.54 15.07 12.18
N ALA A 320 37.54 14.21 12.21
CA ALA A 320 37.82 13.30 11.09
C ALA A 320 36.66 12.33 10.82
N GLU A 321 35.88 11.95 11.86
CA GLU A 321 34.68 11.11 11.72
C GLU A 321 33.56 11.84 10.98
N ASP A 322 33.33 13.13 11.29
CA ASP A 322 32.39 13.97 10.55
C ASP A 322 32.78 14.08 9.07
N GLY A 323 34.09 14.24 8.80
CA GLY A 323 34.65 14.27 7.44
C GLY A 323 34.40 12.95 6.68
N ARG A 324 34.54 11.80 7.33
CA ARG A 324 34.28 10.49 6.75
C ARG A 324 32.77 10.31 6.42
N ILE A 325 31.89 10.71 7.32
CA ILE A 325 30.43 10.65 7.10
C ILE A 325 30.05 11.51 5.91
N LEU A 326 30.55 12.75 5.84
CA LEU A 326 30.29 13.67 4.72
C LEU A 326 30.77 13.11 3.38
N GLN A 327 31.92 12.44 3.38
CA GLN A 327 32.46 11.81 2.18
C GLN A 327 31.58 10.63 1.72
N GLU A 328 31.26 9.70 2.61
CA GLU A 328 30.43 8.53 2.29
C GLU A 328 29.02 8.92 1.76
N LEU A 329 28.39 9.95 2.37
CA LEU A 329 27.09 10.43 1.94
C LEU A 329 27.17 11.08 0.54
N SER A 330 28.24 11.82 0.25
CA SER A 330 28.44 12.46 -1.05
C SER A 330 28.79 11.45 -2.15
N GLU A 331 29.64 10.46 -1.86
CA GLU A 331 30.05 9.43 -2.84
C GLU A 331 28.90 8.50 -3.24
N ARG A 332 27.94 8.29 -2.33
CA ARG A 332 26.77 7.42 -2.57
C ARG A 332 25.55 8.15 -3.13
N GLU A 333 25.61 9.47 -3.22
CA GLU A 333 24.51 10.33 -3.72
C GLU A 333 23.17 10.08 -2.98
N ILE A 334 23.22 9.72 -1.68
CA ILE A 334 22.03 9.44 -0.88
C ILE A 334 21.31 10.76 -0.58
N PRO A 335 19.99 10.85 -0.80
CA PRO A 335 19.19 11.99 -0.34
C PRO A 335 19.44 12.25 1.15
N THR A 336 20.00 13.42 1.48
CA THR A 336 20.48 13.70 2.84
C THR A 336 19.91 15.01 3.38
N VAL A 337 19.34 14.94 4.58
CA VAL A 337 19.05 16.10 5.42
C VAL A 337 20.13 16.23 6.47
N ALA A 338 20.86 17.33 6.46
CA ALA A 338 21.88 17.63 7.46
C ALA A 338 21.26 18.39 8.65
N VAL A 339 21.37 17.82 9.84
CA VAL A 339 20.89 18.40 11.09
C VAL A 339 22.04 18.94 11.89
N LEU A 340 22.11 20.28 12.03
CA LEU A 340 23.07 20.98 12.87
C LEU A 340 22.43 21.13 14.27
N ASN A 341 22.77 20.20 15.15
CA ASN A 341 22.19 20.08 16.48
C ASN A 341 22.90 20.93 17.52
N LYS A 342 22.28 21.08 18.69
CA LYS A 342 22.76 21.85 19.86
C LYS A 342 22.87 23.36 19.57
N ASN A 343 21.92 23.89 18.83
CA ASN A 343 21.85 25.33 18.53
C ASN A 343 21.58 26.23 19.76
N ASP A 344 21.24 25.61 20.88
CA ASP A 344 21.14 26.24 22.21
C ASP A 344 22.52 26.59 22.82
N LEU A 345 23.60 26.06 22.25
CA LEU A 345 24.97 26.32 22.65
C LEU A 345 25.68 27.24 21.65
N PRO A 346 26.73 27.98 22.05
CA PRO A 346 27.49 28.83 21.13
C PRO A 346 28.11 28.00 20.00
N PRO A 347 27.92 28.39 18.72
CA PRO A 347 28.50 27.66 17.58
C PRO A 347 30.01 27.84 17.53
N VAL A 348 30.75 26.76 17.24
CA VAL A 348 32.19 26.73 17.11
C VAL A 348 32.65 26.79 15.64
N TRP A 349 31.75 26.55 14.72
CA TRP A 349 31.99 26.59 13.26
C TRP A 349 30.77 27.10 12.51
N GLU A 350 30.98 27.56 11.28
CA GLU A 350 29.95 28.18 10.46
C GLU A 350 29.08 27.13 9.76
N PRO A 351 27.74 27.21 9.86
CA PRO A 351 26.81 26.30 9.20
C PRO A 351 27.03 26.17 7.68
N SER A 352 27.57 27.17 7.03
CA SER A 352 27.88 27.19 5.61
C SER A 352 28.82 26.08 5.15
N VAL A 353 29.63 25.54 6.02
CA VAL A 353 30.54 24.40 5.75
C VAL A 353 29.76 23.17 5.33
N ILE A 354 28.60 22.92 5.95
CA ILE A 354 27.74 21.77 5.65
C ILE A 354 26.70 22.14 4.59
N SER A 355 26.04 23.30 4.70
CA SER A 355 24.97 23.69 3.76
C SER A 355 25.46 23.92 2.32
N ALA A 356 26.75 24.20 2.11
CA ALA A 356 27.34 24.24 0.78
C ALA A 356 27.37 22.86 0.09
N ARG A 357 27.38 21.76 0.88
CA ARG A 357 27.38 20.38 0.36
C ARG A 357 25.98 19.77 0.34
N PHE A 358 25.19 20.05 1.38
CA PHE A 358 23.84 19.53 1.55
C PHE A 358 22.85 20.69 1.61
N PRO A 359 22.16 20.99 0.50
CA PRO A 359 21.21 22.11 0.43
C PRO A 359 20.09 22.01 1.49
N HIS A 360 19.68 20.78 1.81
CA HIS A 360 18.69 20.50 2.85
C HIS A 360 19.38 20.43 4.22
N THR A 361 19.66 21.59 4.80
CA THR A 361 20.33 21.72 6.09
C THR A 361 19.45 22.46 7.08
N LEU A 362 19.27 21.86 8.27
CA LEU A 362 18.49 22.40 9.38
C LEU A 362 19.38 22.68 10.59
N THR A 363 19.11 23.80 11.27
CA THR A 363 19.72 24.09 12.57
C THR A 363 18.64 23.96 13.63
N LEU A 364 18.85 23.10 14.64
CA LEU A 364 17.88 22.82 15.71
C LEU A 364 18.56 22.43 17.04
N SER A 365 17.76 22.34 18.09
CA SER A 365 18.15 21.72 19.35
C SER A 365 17.18 20.59 19.71
N ALA A 366 17.60 19.34 19.50
CA ALA A 366 16.76 18.18 19.79
C ALA A 366 16.46 17.98 21.28
N GLY A 367 17.27 18.57 22.16
CA GLY A 367 17.09 18.57 23.63
C GLY A 367 16.48 19.85 24.19
N GLY A 368 15.97 20.75 23.34
CA GLY A 368 15.39 22.01 23.72
C GLY A 368 14.03 21.90 24.44
N SER A 369 13.37 23.05 24.65
CA SER A 369 12.01 23.08 25.20
C SER A 369 11.00 22.38 24.29
N GLU A 370 9.83 22.06 24.82
CA GLU A 370 8.75 21.41 24.06
C GLU A 370 8.37 22.20 22.79
N ALA A 371 8.37 23.54 22.86
CA ALA A 371 8.14 24.40 21.68
C ALA A 371 9.27 24.35 20.66
N ASP A 372 10.54 24.22 21.10
CA ASP A 372 11.68 24.03 20.21
C ASP A 372 11.62 22.67 19.51
N GLN A 373 11.20 21.64 20.22
CA GLN A 373 11.04 20.27 19.71
C GLN A 373 9.94 20.21 18.64
N GLU A 374 8.78 20.83 18.87
CA GLU A 374 7.69 20.91 17.91
C GLU A 374 8.11 21.68 16.64
N SER A 375 8.81 22.78 16.81
CA SER A 375 9.39 23.55 15.69
C SER A 375 10.41 22.74 14.91
N ALA A 376 11.28 21.98 15.59
CA ALA A 376 12.27 21.11 14.97
C ALA A 376 11.63 20.01 14.12
N LEU A 377 10.59 19.34 14.65
CA LEU A 377 9.84 18.31 13.92
C LEU A 377 9.14 18.88 12.68
N SER A 378 8.50 20.04 12.81
CA SER A 378 7.84 20.71 11.68
C SER A 378 8.84 21.14 10.59
N ALA A 379 10.03 21.60 10.98
CA ALA A 379 11.10 21.97 10.05
C ALA A 379 11.65 20.71 9.35
N LEU A 380 11.89 19.65 10.11
CA LEU A 380 12.40 18.37 9.58
C LEU A 380 11.41 17.76 8.58
N ASN A 381 10.10 17.74 8.90
CA ASN A 381 9.06 17.30 7.98
C ASN A 381 9.11 18.04 6.65
N ARG A 382 9.16 19.38 6.68
CA ARG A 382 9.22 20.21 5.47
C ARG A 382 10.45 19.94 4.61
N GLU A 383 11.62 19.84 5.22
CA GLU A 383 12.87 19.59 4.49
C GLU A 383 12.90 18.20 3.85
N ILE A 384 12.44 17.16 4.58
CA ILE A 384 12.35 15.81 4.05
C ILE A 384 11.31 15.75 2.92
N ALA A 385 10.12 16.34 3.12
CA ALA A 385 9.10 16.38 2.07
C ALA A 385 9.59 17.13 0.80
N SER A 386 10.36 18.19 0.97
CA SER A 386 10.99 18.91 -0.14
C SER A 386 12.05 18.06 -0.84
N LEU A 387 12.96 17.45 -0.09
CA LEU A 387 14.04 16.61 -0.60
C LEU A 387 13.50 15.41 -1.39
N LEU A 388 12.49 14.72 -0.85
CA LEU A 388 11.86 13.57 -1.49
C LEU A 388 10.81 13.96 -2.56
N SER A 389 10.67 15.24 -2.85
CA SER A 389 9.70 15.80 -3.83
C SER A 389 8.25 15.41 -3.54
N LEU A 390 7.89 15.26 -2.26
CA LEU A 390 6.53 14.96 -1.81
C LEU A 390 5.68 16.22 -1.65
N SER A 391 6.30 17.39 -1.60
CA SER A 391 5.60 18.67 -1.48
C SER A 391 4.70 18.94 -2.69
N GLY A 392 3.41 19.20 -2.44
CA GLY A 392 2.42 19.50 -3.48
C GLY A 392 1.92 18.28 -4.27
N PHE A 393 2.25 17.07 -3.83
CA PHE A 393 1.71 15.85 -4.42
C PHE A 393 0.26 15.62 -3.93
N ASP A 394 -0.69 15.40 -4.85
CA ASP A 394 -2.08 15.14 -4.47
C ASP A 394 -2.32 13.62 -4.26
N PRO A 395 -2.56 13.15 -3.03
CA PRO A 395 -2.82 11.75 -2.76
C PRO A 395 -4.13 11.23 -3.38
N ASN A 396 -4.99 12.12 -3.90
CA ASN A 396 -6.23 11.72 -4.56
C ASN A 396 -6.05 11.45 -6.06
N GLU A 397 -4.91 11.79 -6.65
CA GLU A 397 -4.60 11.47 -8.03
C GLU A 397 -4.42 9.97 -8.25
N ALA A 398 -4.60 9.55 -9.53
CA ALA A 398 -4.34 8.18 -9.93
C ALA A 398 -2.85 7.86 -9.82
N MET A 399 -2.50 6.82 -9.06
CA MET A 399 -1.13 6.38 -8.80
C MET A 399 -1.00 4.87 -8.95
N LEU A 400 0.15 4.43 -9.44
CA LEU A 400 0.54 3.03 -9.37
C LEU A 400 0.91 2.68 -7.93
N ALA A 401 0.36 1.58 -7.41
CA ALA A 401 0.48 1.23 -6.00
C ALA A 401 1.59 0.21 -5.70
N ASN A 402 1.98 -0.63 -6.65
CA ASN A 402 2.95 -1.70 -6.43
C ASN A 402 3.74 -2.03 -7.70
N GLU A 403 4.78 -2.87 -7.54
CA GLU A 403 5.66 -3.26 -8.65
C GLU A 403 4.93 -4.02 -9.77
N ARG A 404 3.89 -4.79 -9.46
CA ARG A 404 3.07 -5.47 -10.48
C ARG A 404 2.40 -4.44 -11.39
N GLN A 405 1.76 -3.42 -10.81
CA GLN A 405 1.10 -2.35 -11.55
C GLN A 405 2.11 -1.54 -12.36
N ARG A 406 3.27 -1.23 -11.75
CA ARG A 406 4.37 -0.52 -12.41
C ARG A 406 4.90 -1.31 -13.62
N ALA A 407 5.15 -2.60 -13.44
CA ALA A 407 5.65 -3.47 -14.51
C ALA A 407 4.67 -3.55 -15.69
N CYS A 408 3.37 -3.71 -15.42
CA CYS A 408 2.35 -3.71 -16.47
C CYS A 408 2.25 -2.36 -17.19
N ALA A 409 2.32 -1.24 -16.45
CA ALA A 409 2.29 0.10 -17.04
C ALA A 409 3.55 0.40 -17.87
N ALA A 410 4.73 -0.03 -17.41
CA ALA A 410 5.99 0.11 -18.14
C ALA A 410 5.96 -0.70 -19.44
N GLU A 411 5.57 -1.97 -19.37
CA GLU A 411 5.42 -2.83 -20.54
C GLU A 411 4.44 -2.23 -21.57
N ALA A 412 3.29 -1.71 -21.11
CA ALA A 412 2.34 -1.03 -21.99
C ALA A 412 2.93 0.24 -22.63
N ALA A 413 3.69 1.03 -21.87
CA ALA A 413 4.35 2.23 -22.37
C ALA A 413 5.43 1.91 -23.41
N ASP A 414 6.24 0.87 -23.18
CA ASP A 414 7.27 0.42 -24.12
C ASP A 414 6.61 -0.07 -25.43
N LEU A 415 5.59 -0.92 -25.33
CA LEU A 415 4.85 -1.41 -26.49
C LEU A 415 4.16 -0.27 -27.27
N LEU A 416 3.58 0.71 -26.58
CA LEU A 416 3.00 1.90 -27.25
C LEU A 416 4.08 2.77 -27.90
N SER A 417 5.28 2.85 -27.32
CA SER A 417 6.40 3.53 -27.95
C SER A 417 6.81 2.84 -29.26
N ASP A 418 6.80 1.50 -29.28
CA ASP A 418 7.05 0.71 -30.48
C ASP A 418 5.94 0.89 -31.53
N VAL A 419 4.66 0.95 -31.10
CA VAL A 419 3.53 1.30 -31.98
C VAL A 419 3.77 2.65 -32.66
N CYS A 420 4.12 3.69 -31.89
CA CYS A 420 4.43 5.01 -32.44
C CYS A 420 5.56 4.96 -33.45
N GLY A 421 6.65 4.24 -33.15
CA GLY A 421 7.78 4.04 -34.06
C GLY A 421 7.38 3.29 -35.35
N THR A 422 6.51 2.29 -35.24
CA THR A 422 5.99 1.51 -36.38
C THR A 422 5.15 2.41 -37.31
N ILE A 423 4.30 3.29 -36.76
CA ILE A 423 3.53 4.26 -37.53
C ILE A 423 4.45 5.26 -38.23
N GLU A 424 5.42 5.85 -37.50
CA GLU A 424 6.38 6.81 -38.03
C GLU A 424 7.26 6.26 -39.15
N ALA A 425 7.62 4.98 -39.05
CA ALA A 425 8.41 4.28 -40.04
C ALA A 425 7.59 3.87 -41.30
N GLY A 426 6.26 4.10 -41.30
CA GLY A 426 5.37 3.80 -42.41
C GLY A 426 5.15 2.31 -42.66
N TYR A 427 5.19 1.49 -41.62
CA TYR A 427 4.80 0.08 -41.70
C TYR A 427 3.32 -0.10 -41.99
N THR A 428 2.92 -1.30 -42.37
CA THR A 428 1.54 -1.66 -42.71
C THR A 428 0.63 -1.56 -41.50
N LEU A 429 -0.65 -1.24 -41.70
CA LEU A 429 -1.63 -1.12 -40.62
C LEU A 429 -1.82 -2.42 -39.84
N ASP A 430 -1.68 -3.59 -40.49
CA ASP A 430 -1.70 -4.89 -39.80
C ASP A 430 -0.60 -5.01 -38.75
N ALA A 431 0.63 -4.51 -39.05
CA ALA A 431 1.73 -4.54 -38.10
C ALA A 431 1.48 -3.60 -36.91
N VAL A 432 0.83 -2.46 -37.15
CA VAL A 432 0.41 -1.52 -36.10
C VAL A 432 -0.64 -2.15 -35.19
N ASP A 433 -1.65 -2.82 -35.76
CA ASP A 433 -2.73 -3.44 -34.98
C ASP A 433 -2.21 -4.57 -34.06
N VAL A 434 -1.34 -5.46 -34.56
CA VAL A 434 -0.72 -6.51 -33.74
C VAL A 434 0.09 -5.92 -32.57
N ALA A 435 0.83 -4.84 -32.80
CA ALA A 435 1.60 -4.17 -31.75
C ALA A 435 0.66 -3.51 -30.72
N LEU A 436 -0.44 -2.90 -31.17
CA LEU A 436 -1.46 -2.26 -30.33
C LEU A 436 -2.20 -3.28 -29.46
N GLU A 437 -2.57 -4.46 -30.00
CA GLU A 437 -3.17 -5.55 -29.23
C GLU A 437 -2.25 -6.02 -28.08
N SER A 438 -0.93 -6.03 -28.30
CA SER A 438 0.04 -6.36 -27.26
C SER A 438 0.04 -5.34 -26.13
N ALA A 439 0.00 -4.04 -26.44
CA ALA A 439 -0.12 -2.96 -25.46
C ALA A 439 -1.43 -3.03 -24.67
N LEU A 440 -2.56 -3.24 -25.35
CA LEU A 440 -3.88 -3.47 -24.73
C LEU A 440 -3.86 -4.66 -23.77
N SER A 441 -3.19 -5.76 -24.14
CA SER A 441 -3.08 -6.93 -23.28
C SER A 441 -2.33 -6.62 -21.97
N ALA A 442 -1.31 -5.75 -22.00
CA ALA A 442 -0.61 -5.31 -20.79
C ALA A 442 -1.51 -4.45 -19.87
N LEU A 443 -2.33 -3.57 -20.46
CA LEU A 443 -3.31 -2.76 -19.72
C LEU A 443 -4.43 -3.62 -19.10
N PHE A 444 -4.94 -4.62 -19.81
CA PHE A 444 -5.92 -5.57 -19.26
C PHE A 444 -5.35 -6.39 -18.09
N ARG A 445 -4.04 -6.73 -18.13
CA ARG A 445 -3.38 -7.38 -16.99
C ARG A 445 -3.25 -6.44 -15.80
N LEU A 446 -3.05 -5.15 -16.03
CA LEU A 446 -2.97 -4.15 -14.96
C LEU A 446 -4.29 -4.05 -14.20
N THR A 447 -5.43 -3.93 -14.91
CA THR A 447 -6.77 -3.80 -14.32
C THR A 447 -7.35 -5.10 -13.80
N GLY A 448 -6.83 -6.24 -14.28
CA GLY A 448 -7.30 -7.58 -13.92
C GLY A 448 -8.33 -8.19 -14.88
N GLU A 449 -8.61 -7.54 -16.01
CA GLU A 449 -9.58 -8.06 -17.01
C GLU A 449 -9.07 -9.29 -17.76
N LYS A 450 -7.74 -9.40 -17.96
CA LYS A 450 -7.07 -10.57 -18.54
C LYS A 450 -5.86 -10.95 -17.66
N VAL A 451 -6.11 -11.68 -16.59
CA VAL A 451 -5.06 -12.18 -15.69
C VAL A 451 -5.12 -13.70 -15.57
N SER A 452 -3.96 -14.32 -15.37
CA SER A 452 -3.88 -15.74 -15.04
C SER A 452 -4.22 -15.99 -13.58
N ASP A 453 -4.73 -17.19 -13.26
CA ASP A 453 -5.01 -17.64 -11.90
C ASP A 453 -3.80 -17.45 -10.98
N ARG A 454 -2.59 -17.70 -11.50
CA ARG A 454 -1.34 -17.55 -10.74
C ARG A 454 -1.11 -16.11 -10.25
N VAL A 455 -1.37 -15.11 -11.10
CA VAL A 455 -1.22 -13.69 -10.71
C VAL A 455 -2.27 -13.33 -9.65
N VAL A 456 -3.50 -13.81 -9.81
CA VAL A 456 -4.56 -13.62 -8.83
C VAL A 456 -4.16 -14.25 -7.50
N ASP A 457 -3.67 -15.49 -7.49
CA ASP A 457 -3.21 -16.19 -6.28
C ASP A 457 -2.10 -15.39 -5.58
N GLU A 458 -1.08 -14.94 -6.31
CA GLU A 458 0.05 -14.17 -5.76
C GLU A 458 -0.38 -12.84 -5.12
N VAL A 459 -1.35 -12.15 -5.71
CA VAL A 459 -1.90 -10.90 -5.15
C VAL A 459 -2.58 -11.17 -3.81
N PHE A 460 -3.44 -12.20 -3.74
CA PHE A 460 -4.26 -12.45 -2.56
C PHE A 460 -3.54 -13.21 -1.43
N GLU A 461 -2.45 -13.93 -1.71
CA GLU A 461 -1.61 -14.55 -0.68
C GLU A 461 -1.03 -13.54 0.34
N LYS A 462 -0.87 -12.28 -0.06
CA LYS A 462 -0.35 -11.20 0.80
C LYS A 462 -1.40 -10.62 1.75
N PHE A 463 -2.66 -11.01 1.62
CA PHE A 463 -3.75 -10.48 2.44
C PHE A 463 -3.88 -11.22 3.77
N CYS A 464 -4.50 -10.56 4.74
CA CYS A 464 -4.90 -11.20 5.99
C CYS A 464 -6.06 -12.17 5.77
N VAL A 465 -6.11 -13.24 6.58
CA VAL A 465 -7.29 -14.13 6.65
C VAL A 465 -8.48 -13.34 7.22
N GLY A 466 -9.64 -13.46 6.58
CA GLY A 466 -10.85 -12.70 6.98
C GLY A 466 -11.15 -11.47 6.10
N LYS A 467 -10.29 -11.21 5.11
CA LYS A 467 -10.47 -10.16 4.08
C LYS A 467 -10.57 -10.74 2.67
#